data_beed8b926a57a053c7699ccfe10ae876
#
_entry.id   beed8b926a57a053c7699ccfe10ae876
#
_cell.length_a   1.000
_cell.length_b   1.000
_cell.length_c   1.000
_cell.angle_alpha   90.00
_cell.angle_beta   90.00
_cell.angle_gamma   90.00
#
_symmetry.space_group_name_H-M   'P 1'
#
loop_
_entity.id
_entity.type
_entity.pdbx_description
1 polymer ?
#
loop_
_entity_poly.entity_id
_entity_poly.type
_entity_poly.pdbx_seq_one_letter_code
_entity_poly.pdbx_strand_id
1 'polypeptide(L)'
;MKADLHIHSMHSPDSKTTAEQIVAQCQKAGIDCVAITDHNTIAGSLELKRIAPFKVIVSSEIHTGEGEVIGYFLEKEIPKRLSAKETVRLIKEQGGLVCVPHPFDDLRGSAIERNVLYEILPEVDIIEVFNARCLYSYHNNLARDLAAKHKLPASAGSDAHTPGEIGRTYVEMSDFEDKTGFLEVLMQGKITGHAAPPWVHVQSTWAKIRKK
;
A
#
# COMPACT_ATOMS: atom_id res chain seq x y z
N MET A 1 5.98 16.06 6.02
CA MET A 1 6.45 15.12 4.96
C MET A 1 5.29 14.66 4.10
N LYS A 2 5.58 14.25 2.86
CA LYS A 2 4.63 13.60 1.95
C LYS A 2 4.96 12.11 1.85
N ALA A 3 3.97 11.25 2.13
CA ALA A 3 4.13 9.80 2.14
C ALA A 3 3.23 9.14 1.09
N ASP A 4 3.82 8.43 0.12
CA ASP A 4 3.09 7.54 -0.80
C ASP A 4 3.17 6.11 -0.24
N LEU A 5 2.04 5.60 0.26
CA LEU A 5 2.01 4.41 1.11
C LEU A 5 1.64 3.11 0.36
N HIS A 6 1.63 3.16 -1.00
CA HIS A 6 1.34 1.99 -1.83
C HIS A 6 2.06 2.11 -3.18
N ILE A 7 3.20 1.43 -3.33
CA ILE A 7 4.03 1.46 -4.54
C ILE A 7 4.57 0.05 -4.82
N HIS A 8 4.62 -0.35 -6.10
CA HIS A 8 5.21 -1.61 -6.57
C HIS A 8 6.52 -1.39 -7.31
N SER A 9 7.54 -2.14 -6.91
CA SER A 9 8.85 -2.18 -7.55
C SER A 9 8.99 -3.33 -8.57
N MET A 10 10.15 -3.46 -9.16
CA MET A 10 10.46 -4.58 -10.07
C MET A 10 10.42 -5.97 -9.39
N HIS A 11 10.35 -6.05 -8.06
CA HIS A 11 10.17 -7.31 -7.34
C HIS A 11 8.72 -7.80 -7.38
N SER A 12 7.78 -6.93 -7.69
CA SER A 12 6.39 -7.31 -7.98
C SER A 12 6.25 -7.88 -9.39
N PRO A 13 5.37 -8.89 -9.62
CA PRO A 13 5.23 -9.52 -10.94
C PRO A 13 4.69 -8.59 -12.03
N ASP A 14 4.06 -7.49 -11.67
CA ASP A 14 3.33 -6.56 -12.54
C ASP A 14 3.94 -5.16 -12.61
N SER A 15 5.11 -4.95 -12.00
CA SER A 15 5.89 -3.73 -12.12
C SER A 15 7.30 -4.00 -12.66
N LYS A 16 7.90 -3.02 -13.34
CA LYS A 16 9.29 -3.05 -13.82
C LYS A 16 10.10 -1.87 -13.27
N THR A 17 9.55 -1.12 -12.33
CA THR A 17 10.14 0.08 -11.77
C THR A 17 11.32 -0.29 -10.87
N THR A 18 12.54 0.11 -11.23
CA THR A 18 13.74 -0.16 -10.43
C THR A 18 13.80 0.76 -9.20
N ALA A 19 14.60 0.39 -8.20
CA ALA A 19 14.79 1.18 -6.99
C ALA A 19 15.34 2.59 -7.32
N GLU A 20 16.27 2.71 -8.28
CA GLU A 20 16.81 3.99 -8.73
C GLU A 20 15.73 4.88 -9.40
N GLN A 21 14.85 4.26 -10.18
CA GLN A 21 13.73 4.99 -10.79
C GLN A 21 12.74 5.49 -9.73
N ILE A 22 12.48 4.70 -8.67
CA ILE A 22 11.67 5.12 -7.54
C ILE A 22 12.32 6.31 -6.84
N VAL A 23 13.63 6.23 -6.53
CA VAL A 23 14.38 7.34 -5.90
C VAL A 23 14.27 8.61 -6.74
N ALA A 24 14.59 8.53 -8.03
CA ALA A 24 14.56 9.68 -8.92
C ALA A 24 13.16 10.33 -9.00
N GLN A 25 12.12 9.51 -9.07
CA GLN A 25 10.74 10.00 -9.17
C GLN A 25 10.24 10.58 -7.83
N CYS A 26 10.56 9.96 -6.70
CA CYS A 26 10.23 10.51 -5.37
C CYS A 26 10.87 11.88 -5.16
N GLN A 27 12.16 12.03 -5.49
CA GLN A 27 12.85 13.33 -5.42
C GLN A 27 12.18 14.38 -6.32
N LYS A 28 11.83 14.01 -7.55
CA LYS A 28 11.14 14.90 -8.50
C LYS A 28 9.75 15.30 -8.01
N ALA A 29 9.00 14.39 -7.38
CA ALA A 29 7.65 14.62 -6.87
C ALA A 29 7.63 15.24 -5.46
N GLY A 30 8.77 15.34 -4.78
CA GLY A 30 8.86 15.81 -3.40
C GLY A 30 8.21 14.85 -2.41
N ILE A 31 8.38 13.54 -2.64
CA ILE A 31 7.93 12.47 -1.73
C ILE A 31 9.05 12.18 -0.73
N ASP A 32 8.74 12.26 0.55
CA ASP A 32 9.69 12.15 1.66
C ASP A 32 9.63 10.80 2.36
N CYS A 33 8.58 10.03 2.11
CA CYS A 33 8.38 8.70 2.67
C CYS A 33 7.63 7.80 1.69
N VAL A 34 8.01 6.54 1.60
CA VAL A 34 7.30 5.54 0.79
C VAL A 34 7.12 4.23 1.53
N ALA A 35 6.04 3.53 1.22
CA ALA A 35 5.89 2.10 1.51
C ALA A 35 5.96 1.33 0.19
N ILE A 36 6.95 0.42 0.05
CA ILE A 36 7.01 -0.50 -1.08
C ILE A 36 6.23 -1.75 -0.72
N THR A 37 5.15 -1.96 -1.43
CA THR A 37 4.15 -2.98 -1.14
C THR A 37 4.15 -4.08 -2.20
N ASP A 38 5.33 -4.52 -2.62
CA ASP A 38 5.47 -5.59 -3.61
C ASP A 38 4.65 -6.83 -3.22
N HIS A 39 4.05 -7.47 -4.20
CA HIS A 39 3.23 -8.65 -3.96
C HIS A 39 4.04 -9.79 -3.35
N ASN A 40 3.71 -10.13 -2.10
CA ASN A 40 4.22 -11.28 -1.32
C ASN A 40 5.73 -11.27 -1.07
N THR A 41 6.40 -10.13 -1.16
CA THR A 41 7.83 -10.00 -0.85
C THR A 41 8.15 -8.63 -0.27
N ILE A 42 9.16 -8.58 0.60
CA ILE A 42 9.74 -7.34 1.13
C ILE A 42 11.05 -6.96 0.44
N ALA A 43 11.47 -7.71 -0.57
CA ALA A 43 12.77 -7.53 -1.23
C ALA A 43 12.95 -6.13 -1.81
N GLY A 44 11.94 -5.58 -2.48
CA GLY A 44 11.97 -4.22 -3.03
C GLY A 44 12.07 -3.14 -1.97
N SER A 45 11.35 -3.30 -0.85
CA SER A 45 11.48 -2.42 0.31
C SER A 45 12.91 -2.41 0.87
N LEU A 46 13.51 -3.59 1.03
CA LEU A 46 14.87 -3.73 1.56
C LEU A 46 15.92 -3.19 0.59
N GLU A 47 15.74 -3.40 -0.72
CA GLU A 47 16.61 -2.84 -1.74
C GLU A 47 16.55 -1.31 -1.73
N LEU A 48 15.34 -0.74 -1.80
CA LEU A 48 15.15 0.71 -1.81
C LEU A 48 15.69 1.37 -0.54
N LYS A 49 15.47 0.76 0.63
CA LYS A 49 15.94 1.29 1.94
C LYS A 49 17.45 1.48 1.99
N ARG A 50 18.24 0.74 1.19
CA ARG A 50 19.71 0.87 1.16
C ARG A 50 20.19 2.09 0.37
N ILE A 51 19.39 2.59 -0.59
CA ILE A 51 19.82 3.65 -1.50
C ILE A 51 18.98 4.93 -1.39
N ALA A 52 17.79 4.86 -0.79
CA ALA A 52 16.89 6.00 -0.70
C ALA A 52 17.41 7.07 0.27
N PRO A 53 17.46 8.35 -0.12
CA PRO A 53 17.79 9.46 0.76
C PRO A 53 16.59 9.96 1.58
N PHE A 54 15.49 9.20 1.62
CA PHE A 54 14.25 9.48 2.31
C PHE A 54 13.75 8.24 3.06
N LYS A 55 12.68 8.38 3.82
CA LYS A 55 12.14 7.31 4.67
C LYS A 55 11.48 6.20 3.86
N VAL A 56 11.83 4.93 4.15
CA VAL A 56 11.24 3.74 3.52
C VAL A 56 10.65 2.84 4.60
N ILE A 57 9.36 2.61 4.51
CA ILE A 57 8.63 1.63 5.33
C ILE A 57 8.75 0.27 4.66
N VAL A 58 9.34 -0.71 5.34
CA VAL A 58 9.42 -2.09 4.85
C VAL A 58 8.02 -2.70 4.91
N SER A 59 7.51 -3.11 3.75
CA SER A 59 6.12 -3.55 3.61
C SER A 59 5.95 -4.55 2.48
N SER A 60 4.80 -5.19 2.44
CA SER A 60 4.37 -6.08 1.35
C SER A 60 2.86 -6.09 1.26
N GLU A 61 2.33 -6.15 0.04
CA GLU A 61 0.94 -6.48 -0.23
C GLU A 61 0.81 -8.00 -0.40
N ILE A 62 0.14 -8.63 0.54
CA ILE A 62 0.11 -10.08 0.67
C ILE A 62 -1.19 -10.62 0.09
N HIS A 63 -1.10 -11.47 -0.92
CA HIS A 63 -2.24 -12.22 -1.45
C HIS A 63 -2.65 -13.31 -0.46
N THR A 64 -3.78 -13.15 0.18
CA THR A 64 -4.42 -14.16 1.03
C THR A 64 -5.33 -15.08 0.22
N GLY A 65 -6.00 -16.01 0.87
CA GLY A 65 -7.05 -16.82 0.25
C GLY A 65 -8.31 -16.03 -0.11
N GLU A 66 -8.53 -14.89 0.57
CA GLU A 66 -9.76 -14.09 0.51
C GLU A 66 -9.52 -12.63 0.07
N GLY A 67 -8.40 -12.33 -0.55
CA GLY A 67 -8.03 -11.00 -1.05
C GLY A 67 -6.68 -10.52 -0.54
N GLU A 68 -6.44 -9.22 -0.59
CA GLU A 68 -5.15 -8.61 -0.27
C GLU A 68 -5.14 -7.90 1.08
N VAL A 69 -4.01 -8.01 1.78
CA VAL A 69 -3.69 -7.29 3.02
C VAL A 69 -2.27 -6.74 2.93
N ILE A 70 -2.06 -5.49 3.30
CA ILE A 70 -0.72 -4.91 3.42
C ILE A 70 -0.23 -5.04 4.85
N GLY A 71 1.01 -5.55 5.00
CA GLY A 71 1.78 -5.42 6.23
C GLY A 71 2.78 -4.29 6.12
N TYR A 72 2.75 -3.32 7.04
CA TYR A 72 3.79 -2.31 7.20
C TYR A 72 4.73 -2.66 8.34
N PHE A 73 5.98 -2.15 8.28
CA PHE A 73 7.04 -2.40 9.26
C PHE A 73 7.35 -3.88 9.45
N LEU A 74 7.38 -4.61 8.33
CA LEU A 74 7.69 -6.04 8.32
C LEU A 74 9.19 -6.28 8.52
N GLU A 75 9.53 -7.34 9.24
CA GLU A 75 10.91 -7.84 9.41
C GLU A 75 11.18 -9.06 8.52
N LYS A 76 10.13 -9.82 8.20
CA LYS A 76 10.19 -11.07 7.43
C LYS A 76 9.04 -11.15 6.44
N GLU A 77 9.26 -11.89 5.36
CA GLU A 77 8.22 -12.23 4.40
C GLU A 77 7.12 -13.09 5.04
N ILE A 78 5.90 -12.88 4.60
CA ILE A 78 4.74 -13.67 5.01
C ILE A 78 4.31 -14.54 3.84
N PRO A 79 4.09 -15.85 4.05
CA PRO A 79 3.66 -16.74 2.98
C PRO A 79 2.33 -16.30 2.36
N LYS A 80 2.25 -16.32 1.04
CA LYS A 80 1.00 -16.05 0.31
C LYS A 80 -0.01 -17.19 0.45
N ARG A 81 -1.28 -16.89 0.19
CA ARG A 81 -2.42 -17.83 0.15
C ARG A 81 -2.78 -18.45 1.50
N LEU A 82 -2.31 -17.89 2.59
CA LEU A 82 -2.89 -18.13 3.90
C LEU A 82 -4.26 -17.47 3.98
N SER A 83 -5.08 -17.83 4.99
CA SER A 83 -6.27 -17.04 5.27
C SER A 83 -5.90 -15.60 5.66
N ALA A 84 -6.80 -14.65 5.42
CA ALA A 84 -6.59 -13.26 5.83
C ALA A 84 -6.32 -13.15 7.33
N LYS A 85 -7.04 -13.94 8.15
CA LYS A 85 -6.85 -14.00 9.59
C LYS A 85 -5.46 -14.48 10.00
N GLU A 86 -4.96 -15.53 9.36
CA GLU A 86 -3.61 -16.04 9.61
C GLU A 86 -2.55 -15.05 9.14
N THR A 87 -2.75 -14.40 8.00
CA THR A 87 -1.88 -13.34 7.49
C THR A 87 -1.80 -12.18 8.48
N VAL A 88 -2.93 -11.70 8.99
CA VAL A 88 -3.02 -10.65 10.02
C VAL A 88 -2.25 -11.07 11.28
N ARG A 89 -2.45 -12.30 11.77
CA ARG A 89 -1.73 -12.82 12.92
C ARG A 89 -0.21 -12.77 12.71
N LEU A 90 0.29 -13.21 11.55
CA LEU A 90 1.73 -13.20 11.25
C LEU A 90 2.31 -11.79 11.09
N ILE A 91 1.53 -10.81 10.59
CA ILE A 91 1.93 -9.39 10.59
C ILE A 91 2.09 -8.90 12.03
N LYS A 92 1.10 -9.17 12.89
CA LYS A 92 1.12 -8.74 14.31
C LYS A 92 2.24 -9.40 15.11
N GLU A 93 2.52 -10.68 14.90
CA GLU A 93 3.56 -11.43 15.62
C GLU A 93 4.97 -10.85 15.42
N GLN A 94 5.25 -10.27 14.25
CA GLN A 94 6.50 -9.55 14.02
C GLN A 94 6.40 -8.04 14.37
N GLY A 95 5.30 -7.63 15.02
CA GLY A 95 5.08 -6.25 15.43
C GLY A 95 4.76 -5.31 14.28
N GLY A 96 4.37 -5.84 13.11
CA GLY A 96 3.92 -5.06 11.97
C GLY A 96 2.54 -4.44 12.17
N LEU A 97 2.18 -3.51 11.27
CA LEU A 97 0.85 -2.89 11.22
C LEU A 97 0.07 -3.45 10.04
N VAL A 98 -1.21 -3.73 10.27
CA VAL A 98 -2.14 -4.28 9.28
C VAL A 98 -2.88 -3.14 8.59
N CYS A 99 -2.76 -3.06 7.26
CA CYS A 99 -3.57 -2.16 6.44
C CYS A 99 -4.39 -2.98 5.44
N VAL A 100 -5.65 -2.60 5.26
CA VAL A 100 -6.47 -3.16 4.19
C VAL A 100 -6.43 -2.22 3.00
N PRO A 101 -5.80 -2.65 1.88
CA PRO A 101 -5.73 -1.86 0.65
C PRO A 101 -7.06 -1.87 -0.09
N HIS A 102 -7.41 -0.77 -0.76
CA HIS A 102 -8.56 -0.64 -1.69
C HIS A 102 -9.77 -1.55 -1.38
N PRO A 103 -10.31 -1.55 -0.11
CA PRO A 103 -11.19 -2.62 0.41
C PRO A 103 -12.51 -2.83 -0.33
N PHE A 104 -12.90 -1.86 -1.18
CA PHE A 104 -14.19 -1.89 -1.89
C PHE A 104 -14.03 -1.89 -3.42
N ASP A 105 -12.81 -2.04 -3.96
CA ASP A 105 -12.58 -2.09 -5.41
C ASP A 105 -12.95 -3.46 -5.99
N ASP A 106 -14.23 -3.74 -6.06
CA ASP A 106 -14.82 -5.00 -6.54
C ASP A 106 -14.41 -5.36 -7.98
N LEU A 107 -13.90 -4.38 -8.75
CA LEU A 107 -13.44 -4.61 -10.13
C LEU A 107 -12.05 -5.24 -10.19
N ARG A 108 -11.28 -5.14 -9.12
CA ARG A 108 -9.89 -5.60 -9.07
C ARG A 108 -9.76 -7.11 -8.97
N GLY A 109 -10.76 -7.81 -8.43
CA GLY A 109 -10.74 -9.26 -8.20
C GLY A 109 -9.76 -9.73 -7.12
N SER A 110 -8.95 -8.81 -6.57
CA SER A 110 -8.02 -9.06 -5.46
C SER A 110 -8.38 -8.26 -4.19
N ALA A 111 -9.41 -7.42 -4.25
CA ALA A 111 -9.95 -6.77 -3.07
C ALA A 111 -10.42 -7.81 -2.05
N ILE A 112 -10.23 -7.52 -0.76
CA ILE A 112 -10.62 -8.45 0.30
C ILE A 112 -12.13 -8.70 0.29
N GLU A 113 -12.56 -9.95 0.50
CA GLU A 113 -13.98 -10.29 0.62
C GLU A 113 -14.63 -9.52 1.76
N ARG A 114 -15.84 -8.99 1.53
CA ARG A 114 -16.49 -8.08 2.50
C ARG A 114 -16.76 -8.73 3.86
N ASN A 115 -17.19 -10.00 3.88
CA ASN A 115 -17.39 -10.74 5.12
C ASN A 115 -16.08 -10.91 5.90
N VAL A 116 -14.98 -11.22 5.18
CA VAL A 116 -13.64 -11.38 5.76
C VAL A 116 -13.09 -10.06 6.26
N LEU A 117 -13.30 -8.96 5.51
CA LEU A 117 -12.94 -7.61 5.97
C LEU A 117 -13.51 -7.31 7.35
N TYR A 118 -14.81 -7.57 7.55
CA TYR A 118 -15.44 -7.32 8.85
C TYR A 118 -15.01 -8.31 9.95
N GLU A 119 -14.60 -9.52 9.57
CA GLU A 119 -14.05 -10.50 10.52
C GLU A 119 -12.67 -10.06 11.06
N ILE A 120 -11.78 -9.56 10.19
CA ILE A 120 -10.44 -9.14 10.59
C ILE A 120 -10.38 -7.70 11.12
N LEU A 121 -11.42 -6.90 10.91
CA LEU A 121 -11.45 -5.46 11.21
C LEU A 121 -11.03 -5.10 12.65
N PRO A 122 -11.32 -5.91 13.70
CA PRO A 122 -10.84 -5.63 15.06
C PRO A 122 -9.31 -5.64 15.21
N GLU A 123 -8.58 -6.27 14.26
CA GLU A 123 -7.11 -6.36 14.27
C GLU A 123 -6.45 -5.45 13.21
N VAL A 124 -7.26 -4.74 12.41
CA VAL A 124 -6.78 -3.80 11.40
C VAL A 124 -6.36 -2.49 12.07
N ASP A 125 -5.18 -1.99 11.70
CA ASP A 125 -4.66 -0.71 12.21
C ASP A 125 -4.97 0.46 11.27
N ILE A 126 -5.07 0.19 9.95
CA ILE A 126 -5.13 1.23 8.90
C ILE A 126 -6.08 0.77 7.79
N ILE A 127 -6.84 1.70 7.23
CA ILE A 127 -7.60 1.48 5.99
C ILE A 127 -7.03 2.38 4.89
N GLU A 128 -6.76 1.81 3.71
CA GLU A 128 -6.46 2.63 2.54
C GLU A 128 -7.76 3.25 2.01
N VAL A 129 -7.92 4.56 2.25
CA VAL A 129 -9.14 5.29 1.90
C VAL A 129 -9.06 6.01 0.56
N PHE A 130 -7.87 6.07 -0.02
CA PHE A 130 -7.67 6.57 -1.37
C PHE A 130 -6.57 5.79 -2.08
N ASN A 131 -6.96 5.01 -3.06
CA ASN A 131 -6.06 4.36 -4.00
C ASN A 131 -6.26 5.03 -5.37
N ALA A 132 -5.15 5.54 -5.97
CA ALA A 132 -5.23 6.28 -7.23
C ALA A 132 -5.72 5.42 -8.40
N ARG A 133 -5.58 4.10 -8.33
CA ARG A 133 -5.98 3.16 -9.39
C ARG A 133 -7.42 2.66 -9.26
N CYS A 134 -8.14 3.01 -8.21
CA CYS A 134 -9.57 2.77 -8.14
C CYS A 134 -10.29 3.54 -9.25
N LEU A 135 -10.97 2.81 -10.15
CA LEU A 135 -11.64 3.41 -11.32
C LEU A 135 -12.83 4.29 -10.92
N TYR A 136 -13.52 3.93 -9.85
CA TYR A 136 -14.68 4.68 -9.35
C TYR A 136 -14.38 5.30 -7.99
N SER A 137 -14.54 6.61 -7.91
CA SER A 137 -14.30 7.36 -6.66
C SER A 137 -15.19 6.91 -5.50
N TYR A 138 -16.33 6.30 -5.80
CA TYR A 138 -17.24 5.81 -4.77
C TYR A 138 -16.61 4.69 -3.92
N HIS A 139 -15.70 3.86 -4.47
CA HIS A 139 -14.96 2.84 -3.72
C HIS A 139 -14.08 3.48 -2.63
N ASN A 140 -13.35 4.53 -3.00
CA ASN A 140 -12.56 5.32 -2.06
C ASN A 140 -13.44 5.99 -0.99
N ASN A 141 -14.66 6.44 -1.35
CA ASN A 141 -15.59 7.03 -0.38
C ASN A 141 -16.08 6.00 0.64
N LEU A 142 -16.44 4.79 0.19
CA LEU A 142 -16.82 3.70 1.10
C LEU A 142 -15.69 3.34 2.08
N ALA A 143 -14.44 3.30 1.61
CA ALA A 143 -13.27 3.05 2.45
C ALA A 143 -13.08 4.16 3.50
N ARG A 144 -13.29 5.42 3.11
CA ARG A 144 -13.23 6.58 4.01
C ARG A 144 -14.32 6.51 5.08
N ASP A 145 -15.54 6.16 4.69
CA ASP A 145 -16.68 6.01 5.63
C ASP A 145 -16.41 4.87 6.64
N LEU A 146 -15.81 3.75 6.18
CA LEU A 146 -15.41 2.65 7.04
C LEU A 146 -14.36 3.09 8.07
N ALA A 147 -13.27 3.74 7.60
CA ALA A 147 -12.21 4.23 8.47
C ALA A 147 -12.75 5.22 9.52
N ALA A 148 -13.58 6.18 9.09
CA ALA A 148 -14.20 7.16 9.98
C ALA A 148 -15.12 6.50 11.03
N LYS A 149 -15.97 5.55 10.61
CA LYS A 149 -16.88 4.81 11.49
C LYS A 149 -16.14 4.06 12.58
N HIS A 150 -14.99 3.47 12.26
CA HIS A 150 -14.20 2.65 13.19
C HIS A 150 -13.03 3.42 13.82
N LYS A 151 -12.89 4.72 13.52
CA LYS A 151 -11.83 5.62 14.02
C LYS A 151 -10.43 5.06 13.72
N LEU A 152 -10.26 4.47 12.55
CA LEU A 152 -8.98 3.95 12.08
C LEU A 152 -8.21 5.02 11.31
N PRO A 153 -6.87 5.07 11.41
CA PRO A 153 -6.02 5.85 10.55
C PRO A 153 -6.30 5.58 9.08
N ALA A 154 -6.27 6.65 8.28
CA ALA A 154 -6.55 6.62 6.84
C ALA A 154 -5.25 6.72 6.06
N SER A 155 -4.88 5.69 5.31
CA SER A 155 -3.77 5.75 4.36
C SER A 155 -4.24 6.09 2.95
N ALA A 156 -3.27 6.44 2.11
CA ALA A 156 -3.48 6.64 0.68
C ALA A 156 -2.21 6.27 -0.09
N GLY A 157 -2.39 5.75 -1.29
CA GLY A 157 -1.29 5.36 -2.15
C GLY A 157 -1.57 5.57 -3.64
N SER A 158 -0.49 5.75 -4.40
CA SER A 158 -0.58 5.81 -5.87
C SER A 158 -0.86 4.45 -6.48
N ASP A 159 -0.52 3.37 -5.78
CA ASP A 159 -0.51 2.00 -6.27
C ASP A 159 0.30 1.90 -7.58
N ALA A 160 1.42 2.65 -7.58
CA ALA A 160 2.23 2.87 -8.76
C ALA A 160 2.92 1.57 -9.23
N HIS A 161 2.76 1.24 -10.50
CA HIS A 161 3.45 0.16 -11.18
C HIS A 161 4.43 0.67 -12.24
N THR A 162 4.41 1.99 -12.47
CA THR A 162 5.37 2.71 -13.32
C THR A 162 5.88 3.96 -12.60
N PRO A 163 7.09 4.44 -12.91
CA PRO A 163 7.64 5.63 -12.24
C PRO A 163 6.72 6.85 -12.32
N GLY A 164 6.02 7.06 -13.44
CA GLY A 164 5.16 8.22 -13.66
C GLY A 164 3.87 8.26 -12.82
N GLU A 165 3.55 7.16 -12.11
CA GLU A 165 2.40 7.10 -11.20
C GLU A 165 2.77 7.53 -9.76
N ILE A 166 4.05 7.39 -9.36
CA ILE A 166 4.55 7.71 -8.01
C ILE A 166 4.30 9.20 -7.68
N GLY A 167 3.74 9.42 -6.48
CA GLY A 167 3.46 10.76 -5.97
C GLY A 167 2.17 11.39 -6.51
N ARG A 168 1.35 10.67 -7.29
CA ARG A 168 0.01 11.13 -7.66
C ARG A 168 -0.95 11.18 -6.47
N THR A 169 -0.65 10.35 -5.48
CA THR A 169 -1.41 10.25 -4.24
C THR A 169 -0.44 10.13 -3.09
N TYR A 170 -0.67 10.88 -2.03
CA TYR A 170 0.15 10.86 -0.83
C TYR A 170 -0.62 11.36 0.38
N VAL A 171 -0.11 11.08 1.55
CA VAL A 171 -0.57 11.65 2.82
C VAL A 171 0.45 12.71 3.24
N GLU A 172 -0.01 13.95 3.47
CA GLU A 172 0.76 14.99 4.16
C GLU A 172 0.62 14.79 5.67
N MET A 173 1.74 14.57 6.36
CA MET A 173 1.76 14.32 7.81
C MET A 173 3.06 14.84 8.42
N SER A 174 3.14 14.92 9.75
CA SER A 174 4.37 15.20 10.47
C SER A 174 5.38 14.07 10.31
N ASP A 175 6.64 14.29 10.67
CA ASP A 175 7.64 13.23 10.71
C ASP A 175 7.38 12.29 11.90
N PHE A 176 7.90 11.07 11.82
CA PHE A 176 7.75 10.03 12.83
C PHE A 176 9.05 9.22 12.99
N GLU A 177 9.28 8.69 14.18
CA GLU A 177 10.48 7.89 14.47
C GLU A 177 10.22 6.39 14.39
N ASP A 178 9.02 5.96 14.81
CA ASP A 178 8.64 4.55 14.89
C ASP A 178 7.21 4.31 14.42
N LYS A 179 6.75 3.06 14.49
CA LYS A 179 5.42 2.65 14.06
C LYS A 179 4.28 3.27 14.90
N THR A 180 4.52 3.55 16.18
CA THR A 180 3.53 4.18 17.06
C THR A 180 3.36 5.64 16.65
N GLY A 181 4.47 6.37 16.50
CA GLY A 181 4.46 7.73 15.97
C GLY A 181 3.88 7.80 14.55
N PHE A 182 4.14 6.79 13.72
CA PHE A 182 3.52 6.72 12.39
C PHE A 182 1.99 6.68 12.46
N LEU A 183 1.39 5.84 13.32
CA LEU A 183 -0.07 5.79 13.47
C LEU A 183 -0.65 7.12 13.99
N GLU A 184 0.03 7.76 14.94
CA GLU A 184 -0.40 9.05 15.51
C GLU A 184 -0.42 10.16 14.46
N VAL A 185 0.64 10.27 13.65
CA VAL A 185 0.70 11.31 12.59
C VAL A 185 -0.18 10.97 11.41
N LEU A 186 -0.37 9.68 11.09
CA LEU A 186 -1.26 9.24 10.04
C LEU A 186 -2.73 9.55 10.35
N MET A 187 -3.14 9.43 11.61
CA MET A 187 -4.49 9.79 12.08
C MET A 187 -4.83 11.26 11.81
N GLN A 188 -3.83 12.13 11.78
CA GLN A 188 -3.97 13.58 11.52
C GLN A 188 -3.60 13.94 10.08
N GLY A 189 -3.20 12.95 9.28
CA GLY A 189 -2.70 13.12 7.94
C GLY A 189 -3.75 13.72 6.99
N LYS A 190 -3.30 14.57 6.07
CA LYS A 190 -4.13 15.12 5.01
C LYS A 190 -3.84 14.42 3.69
N ILE A 191 -4.85 13.75 3.14
CA ILE A 191 -4.73 13.04 1.87
C ILE A 191 -4.84 14.00 0.70
N THR A 192 -3.88 13.93 -0.20
CA THR A 192 -3.91 14.55 -1.53
C THR A 192 -3.84 13.44 -2.56
N GLY A 193 -4.84 13.34 -3.43
CA GLY A 193 -4.91 12.25 -4.40
C GLY A 193 -5.53 12.66 -5.73
N HIS A 194 -4.92 12.16 -6.80
CA HIS A 194 -5.42 12.27 -8.16
C HIS A 194 -5.57 10.87 -8.75
N ALA A 195 -6.76 10.53 -9.22
CA ALA A 195 -7.01 9.25 -9.86
C ALA A 195 -6.04 9.01 -11.03
N ALA A 196 -5.54 7.80 -11.14
CA ALA A 196 -4.72 7.39 -12.27
C ALA A 196 -5.59 7.25 -13.53
N PRO A 197 -5.06 7.57 -14.70
CA PRO A 197 -5.82 7.41 -15.92
C PRO A 197 -6.02 5.91 -16.23
N PRO A 198 -7.15 5.51 -16.85
CA PRO A 198 -7.53 4.11 -17.03
C PRO A 198 -6.50 3.23 -17.74
N TRP A 199 -5.64 3.80 -18.61
CA TRP A 199 -4.63 3.04 -19.36
C TRP A 199 -3.50 2.46 -18.49
N VAL A 200 -3.33 2.89 -17.23
CA VAL A 200 -2.31 2.32 -16.32
C VAL A 200 -2.58 0.85 -16.04
N HIS A 201 -3.85 0.43 -16.05
CA HIS A 201 -4.23 -0.99 -15.88
C HIS A 201 -3.74 -1.87 -17.03
N VAL A 202 -3.69 -1.33 -18.25
CA VAL A 202 -3.15 -2.03 -19.43
C VAL A 202 -1.64 -2.23 -19.29
N GLN A 203 -0.92 -1.23 -18.76
CA GLN A 203 0.53 -1.30 -18.60
C GLN A 203 0.96 -2.37 -17.58
N SER A 204 0.29 -2.44 -16.41
CA SER A 204 0.59 -3.46 -15.40
C SER A 204 0.22 -4.87 -15.89
N THR A 205 -0.90 -5.03 -16.58
CA THR A 205 -1.28 -6.31 -17.21
C THR A 205 -0.22 -6.77 -18.22
N TRP A 206 0.29 -5.86 -19.04
CA TRP A 206 1.35 -6.15 -20.02
C TRP A 206 2.70 -6.50 -19.37
N ALA A 207 3.04 -5.83 -18.26
CA ALA A 207 4.22 -6.16 -17.47
C ALA A 207 4.15 -7.59 -16.92
N LYS A 208 2.98 -8.00 -16.41
CA LYS A 208 2.70 -9.33 -15.87
C LYS A 208 2.83 -10.44 -16.93
N ILE A 209 2.39 -10.18 -18.18
CA ILE A 209 2.49 -11.14 -19.28
C ILE A 209 3.96 -11.34 -19.72
N ARG A 210 4.77 -10.30 -19.71
CA ARG A 210 6.17 -10.35 -20.16
C ARG A 210 7.17 -10.87 -19.12
N LYS A 211 6.77 -11.05 -17.86
CA LYS A 211 7.59 -11.65 -16.80
C LYS A 211 7.35 -13.17 -16.65
N LYS A 212 6.36 -13.73 -17.34
CA LYS A 212 6.17 -15.18 -17.48
C LYS A 212 7.03 -15.74 -18.61
#